data_fccf9a1ba4d64a82b4665845c8f13389
#
_entry.id   fccf9a1ba4d64a82b4665845c8f13389
#
_cell.length_a   1.000
_cell.length_b   1.000
_cell.length_c   1.000
_cell.angle_alpha   90.00
_cell.angle_beta   90.00
_cell.angle_gamma   90.00
#
_symmetry.space_group_name_H-M   'P 1'
#
loop_
_entity.id
_entity.type
_entity.pdbx_description
1 polymer ?
#
loop_
_entity_poly.entity_id
_entity_poly.type
_entity_poly.pdbx_seq_one_letter_code
_entity_poly.pdbx_strand_id
1 'polypeptide(L)'
;SSGFLGNHVKTILTDEYDTFEITGKKQIDITKYDKLDKYLSKLKPDVVINCAAFVGGISYGYKYPARMLYENSTMAINLYRASQKNKVKKLINPISNCAYPRNLTTYKEENFFDGPPDDSVYNYGIAKRLYVQLGKSFYQENNFSSVNVVVSNMYGPNDHFDIERSH
;
A
#
# COMPACT_ATOMS: atom_id res chain seq x y z
N SER A 1 -9.74 1.16 8.88
CA SER A 1 -9.53 1.69 7.54
C SER A 1 -10.67 2.60 7.13
N SER A 2 -10.46 3.92 7.15
CA SER A 2 -11.51 4.89 6.82
C SER A 2 -11.57 5.26 5.32
N GLY A 3 -10.68 4.69 4.50
CA GLY A 3 -10.63 4.93 3.05
C GLY A 3 -11.53 3.98 2.26
N PHE A 4 -11.76 4.32 0.98
CA PHE A 4 -12.60 3.57 0.05
C PHE A 4 -12.31 2.06 0.07
N LEU A 5 -11.11 1.64 -0.33
CA LEU A 5 -10.73 0.23 -0.36
C LEU A 5 -10.84 -0.45 1.00
N GLY A 6 -10.36 0.23 2.04
CA GLY A 6 -10.34 -0.36 3.38
C GLY A 6 -11.73 -0.63 3.95
N ASN A 7 -12.71 0.22 3.66
CA ASN A 7 -14.09 0.00 4.07
C ASN A 7 -14.68 -1.23 3.37
N HIS A 8 -14.45 -1.40 2.06
CA HIS A 8 -14.93 -2.57 1.32
C HIS A 8 -14.28 -3.86 1.80
N VAL A 9 -12.95 -3.86 2.00
CA VAL A 9 -12.22 -5.02 2.55
C VAL A 9 -12.77 -5.40 3.93
N LYS A 10 -12.97 -4.42 4.81
CA LYS A 10 -13.57 -4.66 6.13
C LYS A 10 -14.93 -5.32 6.02
N THR A 11 -15.84 -4.77 5.23
CA THR A 11 -17.22 -5.30 5.09
C THR A 11 -17.22 -6.76 4.65
N ILE A 12 -16.33 -7.12 3.71
CA ILE A 12 -16.27 -8.50 3.20
C ILE A 12 -15.68 -9.46 4.24
N LEU A 13 -14.67 -9.03 4.99
CA LEU A 13 -13.93 -9.93 5.89
C LEU A 13 -14.54 -10.08 7.28
N THR A 14 -15.35 -9.13 7.73
CA THR A 14 -15.87 -9.12 9.12
C THR A 14 -16.78 -10.31 9.41
N ASP A 15 -17.46 -10.87 8.42
CA ASP A 15 -18.35 -12.02 8.59
C ASP A 15 -17.61 -13.36 8.73
N GLU A 16 -16.34 -13.43 8.26
CA GLU A 16 -15.57 -14.68 8.22
C GLU A 16 -14.34 -14.69 9.14
N TYR A 17 -13.85 -13.50 9.53
CA TYR A 17 -12.59 -13.36 10.27
C TYR A 17 -12.69 -12.37 11.41
N ASP A 18 -11.92 -12.59 12.47
CA ASP A 18 -11.69 -11.58 13.51
C ASP A 18 -10.87 -10.43 12.93
N THR A 19 -11.55 -9.32 12.63
CA THR A 19 -10.93 -8.17 11.98
C THR A 19 -10.64 -7.03 12.95
N PHE A 20 -9.43 -6.46 12.83
CA PHE A 20 -8.99 -5.30 13.60
C PHE A 20 -8.56 -4.20 12.62
N GLU A 21 -9.06 -3.00 12.80
CA GLU A 21 -8.79 -1.93 11.87
C GLU A 21 -7.93 -0.81 12.48
N ILE A 22 -7.10 -0.22 11.63
CA ILE A 22 -6.43 1.05 11.89
C ILE A 22 -7.14 2.11 11.05
N THR A 23 -7.86 3.04 11.71
CA THR A 23 -8.70 4.05 11.06
C THR A 23 -7.97 5.35 10.73
N GLY A 24 -6.66 5.33 10.66
CA GLY A 24 -5.83 6.45 10.22
C GLY A 24 -4.81 6.93 11.25
N LYS A 25 -4.10 8.00 10.90
CA LYS A 25 -2.96 8.53 11.68
C LYS A 25 -3.31 8.93 13.11
N LYS A 26 -4.56 9.29 13.39
CA LYS A 26 -5.00 9.63 14.76
C LYS A 26 -4.95 8.43 15.70
N GLN A 27 -5.25 7.25 15.20
CA GLN A 27 -5.17 6.00 15.97
C GLN A 27 -3.73 5.47 15.97
N ILE A 28 -3.18 5.22 14.78
CA ILE A 28 -1.79 4.78 14.60
C ILE A 28 -1.22 5.40 13.34
N ASP A 29 -0.16 6.16 13.48
CA ASP A 29 0.63 6.64 12.35
C ASP A 29 1.63 5.56 11.94
N ILE A 30 1.33 4.82 10.86
CA ILE A 30 2.19 3.74 10.35
C ILE A 30 3.51 4.23 9.74
N THR A 31 3.70 5.55 9.58
CA THR A 31 5.01 6.13 9.27
C THR A 31 5.93 6.17 10.50
N LYS A 32 5.40 5.91 11.68
CA LYS A 32 6.14 5.82 12.95
C LYS A 32 6.33 4.35 13.31
N TYR A 33 7.52 3.82 13.00
CA TYR A 33 7.84 2.40 13.20
C TYR A 33 7.46 1.89 14.59
N ASP A 34 7.90 2.56 15.65
CA ASP A 34 7.70 2.09 17.03
C ASP A 34 6.21 1.97 17.40
N LYS A 35 5.36 2.87 16.87
CA LYS A 35 3.91 2.81 17.12
C LYS A 35 3.29 1.61 16.42
N LEU A 36 3.68 1.34 15.18
CA LEU A 36 3.21 0.19 14.42
C LEU A 36 3.70 -1.12 15.03
N ASP A 37 4.98 -1.21 15.35
CA ASP A 37 5.59 -2.37 15.98
C ASP A 37 4.90 -2.72 17.32
N LYS A 38 4.73 -1.74 18.20
CA LYS A 38 4.02 -1.92 19.47
C LYS A 38 2.58 -2.38 19.27
N TYR A 39 1.90 -1.88 18.25
CA TYR A 39 0.53 -2.29 17.97
C TYR A 39 0.46 -3.73 17.48
N LEU A 40 1.28 -4.10 16.50
CA LEU A 40 1.32 -5.47 15.98
C LEU A 40 1.78 -6.48 17.03
N SER A 41 2.73 -6.12 17.88
CA SER A 41 3.19 -6.99 18.98
C SER A 41 2.10 -7.30 20.01
N LYS A 42 1.20 -6.33 20.27
CA LYS A 42 0.05 -6.52 21.16
C LYS A 42 -1.07 -7.34 20.48
N LEU A 43 -1.36 -7.03 19.22
CA LEU A 43 -2.46 -7.63 18.47
C LEU A 43 -2.15 -9.04 17.98
N LYS A 44 -0.89 -9.29 17.56
CA LYS A 44 -0.40 -10.56 16.99
C LYS A 44 -1.27 -11.06 15.82
N PRO A 45 -1.52 -10.26 14.78
CA PRO A 45 -2.39 -10.67 13.69
C PRO A 45 -1.71 -11.73 12.83
N ASP A 46 -2.50 -12.67 12.30
CA ASP A 46 -2.01 -13.64 11.31
C ASP A 46 -1.75 -12.99 9.95
N VAL A 47 -2.63 -12.06 9.55
CA VAL A 47 -2.56 -11.38 8.26
C VAL A 47 -2.67 -9.86 8.46
N VAL A 48 -1.86 -9.12 7.71
CA VAL A 48 -1.95 -7.66 7.61
C VAL A 48 -2.34 -7.28 6.18
N ILE A 49 -3.44 -6.56 6.01
CA ILE A 49 -3.87 -6.00 4.72
C ILE A 49 -3.64 -4.49 4.75
N ASN A 50 -2.74 -4.02 3.91
CA ASN A 50 -2.38 -2.61 3.84
C ASN A 50 -3.30 -1.85 2.87
N CYS A 51 -4.32 -1.19 3.38
CA CYS A 51 -5.16 -0.28 2.59
C CYS A 51 -4.76 1.20 2.73
N ALA A 52 -3.63 1.47 3.39
CA ALA A 52 -3.14 2.83 3.59
C ALA A 52 -2.23 3.27 2.44
N ALA A 53 -2.44 4.49 1.99
CA ALA A 53 -1.55 5.17 1.07
C ALA A 53 -1.66 6.69 1.28
N PHE A 54 -0.59 7.40 1.00
CA PHE A 54 -0.62 8.84 0.85
C PHE A 54 -0.89 9.12 -0.64
N VAL A 55 -2.12 9.46 -0.95
CA VAL A 55 -2.62 9.66 -2.32
C VAL A 55 -3.26 11.03 -2.49
N GLY A 56 -3.36 11.45 -3.72
CA GLY A 56 -4.05 12.66 -4.17
C GLY A 56 -4.11 12.64 -5.70
N GLY A 57 -4.89 13.52 -6.31
CA GLY A 57 -4.95 13.67 -7.76
C GLY A 57 -3.57 14.02 -8.37
N ILE A 58 -3.47 13.98 -9.69
CA ILE A 58 -2.22 14.26 -10.43
C ILE A 58 -1.60 15.60 -10.03
N SER A 59 -2.41 16.66 -9.92
CA SER A 59 -1.96 17.99 -9.49
C SER A 59 -1.31 17.97 -8.11
N TYR A 60 -1.82 17.15 -7.20
CA TYR A 60 -1.25 16.98 -5.86
C TYR A 60 0.12 16.31 -5.90
N GLY A 61 0.29 15.30 -6.78
CA GLY A 61 1.58 14.64 -7.01
C GLY A 61 2.66 15.58 -7.51
N TYR A 62 2.32 16.48 -8.42
CA TYR A 62 3.23 17.54 -8.89
C TYR A 62 3.58 18.57 -7.82
N LYS A 63 2.62 18.94 -6.98
CA LYS A 63 2.82 19.92 -5.90
C LYS A 63 3.69 19.38 -4.76
N TYR A 64 3.61 18.09 -4.45
CA TYR A 64 4.27 17.47 -3.30
C TYR A 64 5.05 16.19 -3.66
N PRO A 65 5.96 16.24 -4.66
CA PRO A 65 6.63 15.04 -5.16
C PRO A 65 7.48 14.32 -4.10
N ALA A 66 8.26 15.06 -3.32
CA ALA A 66 9.09 14.50 -2.26
C ALA A 66 8.24 13.84 -1.16
N ARG A 67 7.14 14.50 -0.77
CA ARG A 67 6.24 13.97 0.25
C ARG A 67 5.51 12.72 -0.24
N MET A 68 5.09 12.69 -1.51
CA MET A 68 4.47 11.52 -2.13
C MET A 68 5.39 10.29 -2.05
N LEU A 69 6.66 10.46 -2.40
CA LEU A 69 7.66 9.41 -2.32
C LEU A 69 7.96 9.01 -0.86
N TYR A 70 8.29 10.00 -0.02
CA TYR A 70 8.72 9.77 1.35
C TYR A 70 7.65 9.06 2.21
N GLU A 71 6.41 9.57 2.24
CA GLU A 71 5.35 9.02 3.08
C GLU A 71 5.01 7.58 2.69
N ASN A 72 4.85 7.30 1.37
CA ASN A 72 4.53 5.95 0.91
C ASN A 72 5.70 4.97 1.10
N SER A 73 6.94 5.39 0.86
CA SER A 73 8.12 4.56 1.08
C SER A 73 8.32 4.23 2.56
N THR A 74 8.13 5.21 3.44
CA THR A 74 8.22 4.99 4.90
C THR A 74 7.16 4.00 5.38
N MET A 75 5.92 4.12 4.89
CA MET A 75 4.87 3.15 5.21
C MET A 75 5.26 1.74 4.73
N ALA A 76 5.78 1.61 3.51
CA ALA A 76 6.23 0.32 2.97
C ALA A 76 7.29 -0.33 3.86
N ILE A 77 8.37 0.40 4.16
CA ILE A 77 9.49 -0.09 4.97
C ILE A 77 8.99 -0.52 6.36
N ASN A 78 8.19 0.32 7.01
CA ASN A 78 7.70 0.03 8.36
C ASN A 78 6.77 -1.17 8.39
N LEU A 79 5.87 -1.31 7.40
CA LEU A 79 4.96 -2.46 7.31
C LEU A 79 5.73 -3.77 7.17
N TYR A 80 6.71 -3.84 6.27
CA TYR A 80 7.53 -5.06 6.11
C TYR A 80 8.32 -5.38 7.37
N ARG A 81 9.03 -4.41 7.93
CA ARG A 81 9.84 -4.61 9.13
C ARG A 81 9.00 -5.02 10.34
N ALA A 82 7.91 -4.31 10.61
CA ALA A 82 7.07 -4.59 11.77
C ALA A 82 6.31 -5.92 11.61
N SER A 83 5.80 -6.23 10.42
CA SER A 83 5.10 -7.48 10.15
C SER A 83 6.04 -8.70 10.30
N GLN A 84 7.22 -8.64 9.71
CA GLN A 84 8.21 -9.71 9.82
C GLN A 84 8.65 -9.92 11.28
N LYS A 85 9.02 -8.84 11.99
CA LYS A 85 9.43 -8.90 13.40
C LYS A 85 8.35 -9.51 14.30
N ASN A 86 7.09 -9.18 14.06
CA ASN A 86 5.96 -9.67 14.85
C ASN A 86 5.37 -11.01 14.33
N LYS A 87 6.09 -11.69 13.43
CA LYS A 87 5.73 -13.02 12.91
C LYS A 87 4.34 -13.08 12.24
N VAL A 88 3.94 -11.98 11.62
CA VAL A 88 2.77 -11.96 10.75
C VAL A 88 2.96 -13.01 9.66
N LYS A 89 1.96 -13.87 9.43
CA LYS A 89 2.07 -14.97 8.46
C LYS A 89 2.03 -14.47 7.02
N LYS A 90 1.28 -13.38 6.77
CA LYS A 90 1.15 -12.80 5.43
C LYS A 90 0.88 -11.30 5.46
N LEU A 91 1.61 -10.55 4.63
CA LEU A 91 1.35 -9.13 4.36
C LEU A 91 0.77 -8.99 2.95
N ILE A 92 -0.39 -8.35 2.82
CA ILE A 92 -1.06 -8.11 1.53
C ILE A 92 -1.04 -6.61 1.24
N ASN A 93 -0.50 -6.24 0.07
CA ASN A 93 -0.38 -4.84 -0.36
C ASN A 93 -1.05 -4.62 -1.71
N PRO A 94 -2.07 -3.78 -1.81
CA PRO A 94 -2.53 -3.22 -3.08
C PRO A 94 -1.46 -2.32 -3.69
N ILE A 95 -1.05 -2.66 -4.91
CA ILE A 95 -0.11 -1.90 -5.74
C ILE A 95 -0.91 -1.26 -6.87
N SER A 96 -0.62 -0.02 -7.19
CA SER A 96 -1.27 0.67 -8.30
C SER A 96 -0.66 0.27 -9.64
N ASN A 97 -1.48 0.21 -10.68
CA ASN A 97 -1.02 0.12 -12.07
C ASN A 97 -0.11 1.30 -12.48
N CYS A 98 -0.17 2.44 -11.79
CA CYS A 98 0.77 3.56 -11.93
C CYS A 98 2.25 3.15 -11.72
N ALA A 99 2.50 1.98 -11.14
CA ALA A 99 3.85 1.44 -10.97
C ALA A 99 4.42 0.79 -12.24
N TYR A 100 3.59 0.50 -13.23
CA TYR A 100 4.06 -0.03 -14.52
C TYR A 100 4.80 1.03 -15.35
N PRO A 101 5.66 0.58 -16.29
CA PRO A 101 6.26 1.47 -17.28
C PRO A 101 5.22 2.23 -18.11
N ARG A 102 5.47 3.51 -18.38
CA ARG A 102 4.56 4.42 -19.10
C ARG A 102 4.19 3.99 -20.53
N ASN A 103 5.06 3.23 -21.19
CA ASN A 103 4.94 2.93 -22.63
C ASN A 103 4.33 1.55 -22.91
N LEU A 104 3.76 0.89 -21.90
CA LEU A 104 3.16 -0.43 -22.10
C LEU A 104 1.72 -0.30 -22.63
N THR A 105 1.41 -1.09 -23.66
CA THR A 105 0.04 -1.26 -24.18
C THR A 105 -0.70 -2.40 -23.45
N THR A 106 0.06 -3.34 -22.87
CA THR A 106 -0.46 -4.48 -22.11
C THR A 106 0.38 -4.65 -20.84
N TYR A 107 -0.27 -4.74 -19.71
CA TYR A 107 0.39 -4.93 -18.42
C TYR A 107 0.58 -6.42 -18.13
N LYS A 108 1.83 -6.86 -18.08
CA LYS A 108 2.24 -8.18 -17.64
C LYS A 108 3.18 -8.06 -16.45
N GLU A 109 3.10 -8.98 -15.50
CA GLU A 109 3.93 -8.92 -14.28
C GLU A 109 5.44 -8.95 -14.59
N GLU A 110 5.84 -9.67 -15.62
CA GLU A 110 7.23 -9.74 -16.10
C GLU A 110 7.80 -8.38 -16.53
N ASN A 111 6.93 -7.46 -17.03
CA ASN A 111 7.33 -6.14 -17.50
C ASN A 111 7.27 -5.05 -16.43
N PHE A 112 6.99 -5.42 -15.17
CA PHE A 112 6.74 -4.44 -14.11
C PHE A 112 7.91 -3.46 -13.86
N PHE A 113 9.14 -3.89 -14.13
CA PHE A 113 10.36 -3.10 -13.93
C PHE A 113 11.06 -2.67 -15.24
N ASP A 114 10.50 -2.89 -16.41
CA ASP A 114 11.17 -2.68 -17.71
C ASP A 114 11.34 -1.23 -18.13
N GLY A 115 10.89 -0.28 -17.34
CA GLY A 115 11.06 1.14 -17.63
C GLY A 115 10.51 2.02 -16.51
N PRO A 116 10.62 3.36 -16.63
CA PRO A 116 10.11 4.28 -15.63
C PRO A 116 8.57 4.33 -15.62
N PRO A 117 7.94 4.56 -14.46
CA PRO A 117 6.54 4.96 -14.39
C PRO A 117 6.26 6.24 -15.19
N ASP A 118 4.99 6.53 -15.46
CA ASP A 118 4.59 7.79 -16.10
C ASP A 118 4.98 9.00 -15.22
N ASP A 119 5.43 10.08 -15.87
CA ASP A 119 5.96 11.27 -15.20
C ASP A 119 4.91 11.91 -14.27
N SER A 120 3.61 11.84 -14.63
CA SER A 120 2.51 12.40 -13.85
C SER A 120 2.30 11.71 -12.49
N VAL A 121 2.72 10.46 -12.37
CA VAL A 121 2.58 9.62 -11.17
C VAL A 121 3.90 9.00 -10.71
N TYR A 122 5.02 9.53 -11.21
CA TYR A 122 6.34 8.93 -11.07
C TYR A 122 6.69 8.58 -9.62
N ASN A 123 6.63 9.54 -8.72
CA ASN A 123 7.04 9.35 -7.32
C ASN A 123 6.14 8.36 -6.57
N TYR A 124 4.85 8.34 -6.90
CA TYR A 124 3.92 7.35 -6.37
C TYR A 124 4.21 5.94 -6.92
N GLY A 125 4.41 5.84 -8.24
CA GLY A 125 4.77 4.59 -8.91
C GLY A 125 6.05 3.98 -8.36
N ILE A 126 7.11 4.79 -8.17
CA ILE A 126 8.37 4.34 -7.55
C ILE A 126 8.14 3.83 -6.12
N ALA A 127 7.37 4.56 -5.29
CA ALA A 127 7.05 4.12 -3.95
C ALA A 127 6.27 2.79 -3.94
N LYS A 128 5.39 2.57 -4.94
CA LYS A 128 4.65 1.29 -5.07
C LYS A 128 5.56 0.15 -5.55
N ARG A 129 6.55 0.41 -6.42
CA ARG A 129 7.58 -0.58 -6.78
C ARG A 129 8.41 -1.03 -5.57
N LEU A 130 8.65 -0.13 -4.62
CA LEU A 130 9.37 -0.48 -3.40
C LEU A 130 8.68 -1.59 -2.61
N TYR A 131 7.34 -1.64 -2.56
CA TYR A 131 6.61 -2.74 -1.92
C TYR A 131 6.96 -4.10 -2.55
N VAL A 132 7.01 -4.16 -3.88
CA VAL A 132 7.35 -5.40 -4.60
C VAL A 132 8.79 -5.80 -4.33
N GLN A 133 9.72 -4.85 -4.37
CA GLN A 133 11.14 -5.12 -4.09
C GLN A 133 11.37 -5.55 -2.65
N LEU A 134 10.73 -4.89 -1.67
CA LEU A 134 10.78 -5.30 -0.27
C LEU A 134 10.24 -6.72 -0.10
N GLY A 135 9.12 -7.05 -0.77
CA GLY A 135 8.56 -8.41 -0.73
C GLY A 135 9.56 -9.47 -1.18
N LYS A 136 10.25 -9.25 -2.29
CA LYS A 136 11.30 -10.14 -2.79
C LYS A 136 12.45 -10.28 -1.78
N SER A 137 12.95 -9.14 -1.26
CA SER A 137 14.09 -9.12 -0.35
C SER A 137 13.77 -9.78 1.00
N PHE A 138 12.61 -9.48 1.59
CA PHE A 138 12.18 -10.08 2.87
C PHE A 138 11.87 -11.58 2.72
N TYR A 139 11.37 -12.02 1.57
CA TYR A 139 11.20 -13.44 1.30
C TYR A 139 12.56 -14.14 1.21
N GLN A 140 13.49 -13.58 0.45
CA GLN A 140 14.83 -14.15 0.26
C GLN A 140 15.63 -14.26 1.56
N GLU A 141 15.55 -13.23 2.40
CA GLU A 141 16.34 -13.16 3.63
C GLU A 141 15.68 -13.87 4.82
N ASN A 142 14.37 -13.76 4.95
CA ASN A 142 13.63 -14.16 6.14
C ASN A 142 12.53 -15.20 5.89
N ASN A 143 12.32 -15.62 4.64
CA ASN A 143 11.17 -16.42 4.20
C ASN A 143 9.82 -15.78 4.56
N PHE A 144 9.76 -14.43 4.63
CA PHE A 144 8.57 -13.69 4.99
C PHE A 144 7.60 -13.59 3.81
N SER A 145 6.37 -14.11 3.99
CA SER A 145 5.36 -14.14 2.93
C SER A 145 4.65 -12.80 2.75
N SER A 146 4.68 -12.28 1.53
CA SER A 146 3.86 -11.13 1.14
C SER A 146 3.25 -11.32 -0.25
N VAL A 147 2.10 -10.68 -0.47
CA VAL A 147 1.44 -10.61 -1.78
C VAL A 147 1.25 -9.14 -2.14
N ASN A 148 1.72 -8.78 -3.33
CA ASN A 148 1.56 -7.45 -3.90
C ASN A 148 0.56 -7.54 -5.05
N VAL A 149 -0.68 -7.11 -4.83
CA VAL A 149 -1.78 -7.22 -5.80
C VAL A 149 -1.83 -5.95 -6.63
N VAL A 150 -1.50 -6.04 -7.92
CA VAL A 150 -1.63 -4.90 -8.83
C VAL A 150 -3.09 -4.73 -9.20
N VAL A 151 -3.65 -3.61 -8.78
CA VAL A 151 -5.04 -3.24 -9.05
C VAL A 151 -5.11 -2.13 -10.10
N SER A 152 -6.12 -2.20 -10.96
CA SER A 152 -6.48 -1.09 -11.85
C SER A 152 -7.18 0.03 -11.07
N ASN A 153 -7.64 1.07 -11.75
CA ASN A 153 -8.44 2.11 -11.12
C ASN A 153 -9.73 1.49 -10.56
N MET A 154 -9.87 1.62 -9.26
CA MET A 154 -11.06 1.15 -8.55
C MET A 154 -12.06 2.30 -8.39
N TYR A 155 -13.33 2.00 -8.54
CA TYR A 155 -14.42 2.92 -8.29
C TYR A 155 -15.62 2.16 -7.72
N GLY A 156 -16.53 2.86 -7.06
CA GLY A 156 -17.72 2.22 -6.51
C GLY A 156 -18.39 3.04 -5.40
N PRO A 157 -19.35 2.45 -4.69
CA PRO A 157 -20.04 3.11 -3.59
C PRO A 157 -19.07 3.63 -2.52
N ASN A 158 -19.31 4.85 -2.04
CA ASN A 158 -18.47 5.56 -1.05
C ASN A 158 -17.08 6.00 -1.55
N ASP A 159 -16.88 6.04 -2.87
CA ASP A 159 -15.72 6.72 -3.44
C ASP A 159 -15.94 8.24 -3.53
N HIS A 160 -14.86 8.98 -3.78
CA HIS A 160 -14.91 10.43 -3.99
C HIS A 160 -15.17 10.74 -5.45
N PHE A 161 -16.30 11.37 -5.74
CA PHE A 161 -16.72 11.74 -7.11
C PHE A 161 -16.63 13.26 -7.36
N ASP A 162 -15.73 13.97 -6.71
CA ASP A 162 -15.49 15.39 -6.95
C ASP A 162 -14.27 15.61 -7.86
N ILE A 163 -14.27 16.73 -8.60
CA ILE A 163 -13.25 17.05 -9.61
C ILE A 163 -11.84 17.19 -9.01
N GLU A 164 -11.70 17.55 -7.73
CA GLU A 164 -10.40 17.77 -7.10
C GLU A 164 -9.81 16.51 -6.49
N ARG A 165 -10.64 15.53 -6.11
CA ARG A 165 -10.24 14.35 -5.33
C ARG A 165 -10.47 13.02 -6.04
N SER A 166 -11.31 13.03 -7.09
CA SER A 166 -11.56 11.86 -7.91
C SER A 166 -10.32 11.46 -8.72
N HIS A 167 -10.19 10.18 -8.96
CA HIS A 167 -9.17 9.60 -9.84
C HIS A 167 -9.60 9.63 -11.28
#